data_8e5278aa21f2db5b5efe24306f504c2b
#
_entry.id   8e5278aa21f2db5b5efe24306f504c2b
#
_cell.length_a   1.000
_cell.length_b   1.000
_cell.length_c   1.000
_cell.angle_alpha   90.00
_cell.angle_beta   90.00
_cell.angle_gamma   90.00
#
_symmetry.space_group_name_H-M   'P 1'
#
loop_
_entity.id
_entity.type
_entity.pdbx_description
1 polymer ?
#
loop_
_entity_poly.entity_id
_entity_poly.type
_entity_poly.pdbx_seq_one_letter_code
_entity_poly.pdbx_strand_id
1 'polypeptide(L)'
;MRTNYFILAFTILTMMACSDLQKQTELVIGVSQCSDDAWRRTMNEEMLREASFYPNLKVSIKTAYDSNQQQIQDIESFIASRVDLIVVSPNEAIPLTPVIEKTMGEGIPVILVDRKTSTGNYTAFIGADNYQIGREVGLYAANLLNGEGNIIEIRGLEGSTPEQERHAGFIEVVNEHRNMHIIYDDFGNWFRKEAKESMQDILNHFDDIDLVFAHNDEMAIGVYEALKLKTKGKLPVILGIDALSSPDGGIQKVIEGVIDATFMYPTGGEKAIQIAYNILNHKAFEKETVLHTAVVDKTNARVIKLQTDQ
;
A
#
# COMPACT_ATOMS: atom_id res chain seq x y z
N MET A 1 9.73 0.83 96.71
CA MET A 1 9.14 0.23 95.54
C MET A 1 9.11 1.30 94.43
N ARG A 2 10.00 1.21 93.40
CA ARG A 2 10.06 2.16 92.30
C ARG A 2 9.67 1.41 91.04
N THR A 3 8.55 1.74 90.42
CA THR A 3 8.03 1.13 89.20
C THR A 3 8.52 1.92 88.02
N ASN A 4 9.37 1.28 87.19
CA ASN A 4 9.87 1.86 85.91
C ASN A 4 8.84 1.60 84.84
N TYR A 5 8.33 2.64 84.21
CA TYR A 5 7.53 2.56 82.99
C TYR A 5 8.47 2.68 81.78
N PHE A 6 8.65 1.60 81.00
CA PHE A 6 9.26 1.64 79.72
C PHE A 6 8.28 2.14 78.69
N ILE A 7 8.51 3.32 78.12
CA ILE A 7 7.75 3.85 76.98
C ILE A 7 8.38 3.29 75.72
N LEU A 8 7.68 2.35 75.08
CA LEU A 8 8.07 1.81 73.76
C LEU A 8 7.57 2.76 72.68
N ALA A 9 8.48 3.58 72.11
CA ALA A 9 8.21 4.45 71.01
C ALA A 9 8.18 3.59 69.71
N PHE A 10 6.99 3.34 69.16
CA PHE A 10 6.79 2.65 67.90
C PHE A 10 6.94 3.68 66.75
N THR A 11 8.13 3.75 66.16
CA THR A 11 8.38 4.60 64.99
C THR A 11 7.79 3.91 63.75
N ILE A 12 6.62 4.38 63.32
CA ILE A 12 6.03 3.97 62.04
C ILE A 12 6.84 4.67 60.91
N LEU A 13 7.72 3.91 60.27
CA LEU A 13 8.42 4.33 59.08
C LEU A 13 7.44 4.15 57.90
N THR A 14 6.73 5.22 57.56
CA THR A 14 5.95 5.25 56.32
C THR A 14 6.90 5.30 55.13
N MET A 15 7.15 4.13 54.53
CA MET A 15 7.74 4.08 53.18
C MET A 15 6.72 4.72 52.20
N MET A 16 6.89 5.99 51.88
CA MET A 16 6.37 6.56 50.67
C MET A 16 7.08 5.89 49.53
N ALA A 17 6.50 4.81 49.02
CA ALA A 17 6.80 4.31 47.67
C ALA A 17 6.25 5.40 46.72
N CYS A 18 7.11 6.38 46.37
CA CYS A 18 6.94 7.12 45.13
C CYS A 18 7.04 6.09 44.00
N SER A 19 5.88 5.62 43.56
CA SER A 19 5.81 5.07 42.21
C SER A 19 6.09 6.26 41.29
N ASP A 20 7.37 6.44 40.90
CA ASP A 20 7.72 7.16 39.69
C ASP A 20 6.92 6.48 38.58
N LEU A 21 5.73 7.01 38.29
CA LEU A 21 5.14 6.84 36.97
C LEU A 21 6.13 7.49 36.01
N GLN A 22 7.10 6.69 35.59
CA GLN A 22 8.02 7.06 34.52
C GLN A 22 7.10 7.45 33.36
N LYS A 23 6.93 8.76 33.14
CA LYS A 23 6.14 9.31 32.05
C LYS A 23 6.81 8.78 30.80
N GLN A 24 6.23 7.73 30.24
CA GLN A 24 6.77 7.09 29.05
C GLN A 24 6.87 8.18 27.98
N THR A 25 8.06 8.44 27.48
CA THR A 25 8.28 9.49 26.48
C THR A 25 7.39 9.19 25.28
N GLU A 26 6.61 10.16 24.84
CA GLU A 26 5.79 10.05 23.66
C GLU A 26 6.70 9.86 22.43
N LEU A 27 6.47 8.81 21.66
CA LEU A 27 7.18 8.52 20.42
C LEU A 27 6.31 8.98 19.25
N VAL A 28 6.86 9.78 18.35
CA VAL A 28 6.11 10.36 17.23
C VAL A 28 6.57 9.74 15.90
N ILE A 29 5.62 9.12 15.21
CA ILE A 29 5.82 8.64 13.84
C ILE A 29 5.21 9.64 12.88
N GLY A 30 6.01 10.21 11.97
CA GLY A 30 5.54 10.94 10.80
C GLY A 30 5.19 9.96 9.67
N VAL A 31 4.00 10.11 9.06
CA VAL A 31 3.60 9.33 7.89
C VAL A 31 3.41 10.27 6.72
N SER A 32 4.16 10.04 5.63
CA SER A 32 4.07 10.81 4.39
C SER A 32 3.46 9.93 3.29
N GLN A 33 2.18 10.18 2.98
CA GLN A 33 1.45 9.53 1.90
C GLN A 33 1.57 10.31 0.59
N CYS A 34 1.72 9.59 -0.53
CA CYS A 34 1.79 10.22 -1.84
C CYS A 34 0.43 10.75 -2.31
N SER A 35 -0.67 10.03 -2.06
CA SER A 35 -2.02 10.35 -2.57
C SER A 35 -3.10 10.15 -1.50
N ASP A 36 -4.36 10.49 -1.83
CA ASP A 36 -5.56 10.29 -1.00
C ASP A 36 -6.59 9.40 -1.73
N ASP A 37 -6.15 8.27 -2.23
CA ASP A 37 -7.03 7.25 -2.81
C ASP A 37 -7.61 6.30 -1.74
N ALA A 38 -8.53 5.42 -2.15
CA ALA A 38 -9.18 4.48 -1.24
C ALA A 38 -8.19 3.51 -0.58
N TRP A 39 -7.17 3.06 -1.33
CA TRP A 39 -6.16 2.14 -0.84
C TRP A 39 -5.27 2.81 0.22
N ARG A 40 -4.89 4.08 0.01
CA ARG A 40 -4.11 4.89 0.97
C ARG A 40 -4.93 5.20 2.23
N ARG A 41 -6.22 5.51 2.11
CA ARG A 41 -7.09 5.71 3.26
C ARG A 41 -7.21 4.44 4.11
N THR A 42 -7.36 3.26 3.48
CA THR A 42 -7.33 1.97 4.18
C THR A 42 -6.02 1.77 4.93
N MET A 43 -4.88 2.03 4.29
CA MET A 43 -3.56 1.97 4.94
C MET A 43 -3.47 2.89 6.15
N ASN A 44 -3.95 4.14 6.04
CA ASN A 44 -3.95 5.11 7.12
C ASN A 44 -4.81 4.66 8.31
N GLU A 45 -6.00 4.11 8.03
CA GLU A 45 -6.89 3.55 9.05
C GLU A 45 -6.25 2.37 9.78
N GLU A 46 -5.58 1.48 9.06
CA GLU A 46 -4.82 0.37 9.64
C GLU A 46 -3.68 0.87 10.54
N MET A 47 -2.91 1.86 10.07
CA MET A 47 -1.84 2.48 10.86
C MET A 47 -2.36 3.10 12.17
N LEU A 48 -3.45 3.85 12.09
CA LEU A 48 -4.05 4.50 13.26
C LEU A 48 -4.64 3.47 14.23
N ARG A 49 -5.29 2.43 13.71
CA ARG A 49 -5.83 1.33 14.51
C ARG A 49 -4.71 0.60 15.24
N GLU A 50 -3.65 0.20 14.54
CA GLU A 50 -2.52 -0.49 15.17
C GLU A 50 -1.81 0.40 16.19
N ALA A 51 -1.60 1.68 15.89
CA ALA A 51 -0.98 2.61 16.82
C ALA A 51 -1.76 2.74 18.14
N SER A 52 -3.07 2.56 18.13
CA SER A 52 -3.91 2.65 19.33
C SER A 52 -3.60 1.57 20.38
N PHE A 53 -2.93 0.48 20.00
CA PHE A 53 -2.46 -0.55 20.95
C PHE A 53 -1.17 -0.15 21.69
N TYR A 54 -0.53 0.96 21.31
CA TYR A 54 0.73 1.46 21.90
C TYR A 54 0.51 2.83 22.54
N PRO A 55 0.22 2.92 23.86
CA PRO A 55 -0.23 4.18 24.53
C PRO A 55 0.73 5.35 24.42
N ASN A 56 2.03 5.09 24.19
CA ASN A 56 3.06 6.12 24.04
C ASN A 56 3.40 6.44 22.58
N LEU A 57 2.65 5.87 21.61
CA LEU A 57 2.90 6.08 20.20
C LEU A 57 1.88 7.06 19.61
N LYS A 58 2.38 8.09 18.93
CA LYS A 58 1.58 9.06 18.19
C LYS A 58 1.90 9.00 16.71
N VAL A 59 0.89 8.94 15.88
CA VAL A 59 1.01 8.95 14.42
C VAL A 59 0.51 10.29 13.89
N SER A 60 1.32 10.95 13.05
CA SER A 60 0.99 12.19 12.36
C SER A 60 1.07 11.96 10.85
N ILE A 61 -0.07 12.01 10.17
CA ILE A 61 -0.18 11.70 8.73
C ILE A 61 -0.26 13.00 7.94
N LYS A 62 0.52 13.08 6.86
CA LYS A 62 0.43 14.11 5.83
C LYS A 62 0.25 13.47 4.46
N THR A 63 -0.54 14.11 3.60
CA THR A 63 -0.86 13.62 2.26
C THR A 63 -0.43 14.65 1.23
N ALA A 64 0.31 14.21 0.23
CA ALA A 64 0.91 15.07 -0.78
C ALA A 64 0.05 15.28 -2.03
N TYR A 65 -1.07 14.57 -2.15
CA TYR A 65 -2.01 14.68 -3.28
C TYR A 65 -1.30 14.60 -4.64
N ASP A 66 -0.50 13.54 -4.83
CA ASP A 66 0.26 13.22 -6.05
C ASP A 66 1.35 14.24 -6.44
N SER A 67 1.75 15.12 -5.50
CA SER A 67 2.79 16.11 -5.70
C SER A 67 4.11 15.72 -5.04
N ASN A 68 5.13 15.41 -5.84
CA ASN A 68 6.49 15.18 -5.34
C ASN A 68 7.01 16.35 -4.50
N GLN A 69 6.74 17.58 -4.94
CA GLN A 69 7.18 18.78 -4.23
C GLN A 69 6.52 18.90 -2.85
N GLN A 70 5.21 18.65 -2.77
CA GLN A 70 4.49 18.67 -1.50
C GLN A 70 5.00 17.56 -0.59
N GLN A 71 5.23 16.36 -1.12
CA GLN A 71 5.72 15.24 -0.33
C GLN A 71 7.12 15.51 0.26
N ILE A 72 8.01 16.14 -0.52
CA ILE A 72 9.32 16.57 -0.03
C ILE A 72 9.16 17.57 1.12
N GLN A 73 8.29 18.58 0.98
CA GLN A 73 8.02 19.57 2.04
C GLN A 73 7.45 18.92 3.30
N ASP A 74 6.56 17.95 3.16
CA ASP A 74 5.98 17.21 4.27
C ASP A 74 7.04 16.42 5.05
N ILE A 75 7.93 15.72 4.34
CA ILE A 75 9.05 15.00 4.94
C ILE A 75 10.01 15.97 5.63
N GLU A 76 10.38 17.09 4.98
CA GLU A 76 11.24 18.11 5.58
C GLU A 76 10.63 18.71 6.85
N SER A 77 9.31 18.88 6.90
CA SER A 77 8.64 19.36 8.11
C SER A 77 8.68 18.33 9.25
N PHE A 78 8.65 17.05 8.96
CA PHE A 78 8.85 15.98 9.95
C PHE A 78 10.29 15.98 10.48
N ILE A 79 11.28 16.14 9.60
CA ILE A 79 12.69 16.31 10.00
C ILE A 79 12.83 17.51 10.94
N ALA A 80 12.30 18.67 10.56
CA ALA A 80 12.36 19.91 11.37
C ALA A 80 11.68 19.76 12.73
N SER A 81 10.59 18.97 12.80
CA SER A 81 9.85 18.67 14.03
C SER A 81 10.52 17.57 14.87
N ARG A 82 11.60 16.97 14.38
CA ARG A 82 12.32 15.88 15.04
C ARG A 82 11.43 14.72 15.46
N VAL A 83 10.62 14.24 14.52
CA VAL A 83 9.85 13.00 14.77
C VAL A 83 10.83 11.82 14.95
N ASP A 84 10.43 10.80 15.70
CA ASP A 84 11.30 9.68 16.05
C ASP A 84 11.50 8.69 14.90
N LEU A 85 10.57 8.63 13.94
CA LEU A 85 10.62 7.77 12.75
C LEU A 85 9.70 8.33 11.68
N ILE A 86 10.04 8.13 10.40
CA ILE A 86 9.17 8.48 9.27
C ILE A 86 8.81 7.23 8.47
N VAL A 87 7.50 7.04 8.22
CA VAL A 87 6.96 6.09 7.26
C VAL A 87 6.65 6.84 5.98
N VAL A 88 7.14 6.36 4.84
CA VAL A 88 6.95 7.03 3.54
C VAL A 88 6.43 6.04 2.52
N SER A 89 5.38 6.40 1.80
CA SER A 89 5.01 5.80 0.53
C SER A 89 5.37 6.79 -0.59
N PRO A 90 6.55 6.67 -1.24
CA PRO A 90 7.02 7.67 -2.19
C PRO A 90 6.10 7.80 -3.40
N ASN A 91 5.82 9.03 -3.86
CA ASN A 91 5.04 9.21 -5.07
C ASN A 91 5.81 8.67 -6.30
N GLU A 92 7.03 9.13 -6.50
CA GLU A 92 7.95 8.63 -7.51
C GLU A 92 9.32 8.33 -6.89
N ALA A 93 10.00 7.32 -7.42
CA ALA A 93 11.27 6.83 -6.86
C ALA A 93 12.37 7.89 -6.90
N ILE A 94 12.63 8.49 -8.07
CA ILE A 94 13.77 9.39 -8.29
C ILE A 94 13.62 10.71 -7.51
N PRO A 95 12.50 11.46 -7.60
CA PRO A 95 12.36 12.75 -6.92
C PRO A 95 12.43 12.65 -5.40
N LEU A 96 11.94 11.54 -4.81
CA LEU A 96 11.86 11.38 -3.36
C LEU A 96 13.14 10.82 -2.73
N THR A 97 14.03 10.19 -3.52
CA THR A 97 15.28 9.61 -3.01
C THR A 97 16.12 10.61 -2.21
N PRO A 98 16.41 11.83 -2.68
CA PRO A 98 17.30 12.75 -1.96
C PRO A 98 16.79 13.15 -0.57
N VAL A 99 15.48 13.38 -0.40
CA VAL A 99 14.92 13.77 0.90
C VAL A 99 14.88 12.60 1.88
N ILE A 100 14.71 11.38 1.37
CA ILE A 100 14.76 10.16 2.19
C ILE A 100 16.20 9.89 2.66
N GLU A 101 17.20 10.04 1.78
CA GLU A 101 18.61 9.94 2.15
C GLU A 101 19.02 11.02 3.16
N LYS A 102 18.55 12.25 2.98
CA LYS A 102 18.73 13.34 3.97
C LYS A 102 18.14 12.94 5.32
N THR A 103 16.92 12.41 5.37
CA THR A 103 16.27 11.96 6.60
C THR A 103 17.11 10.91 7.33
N MET A 104 17.60 9.90 6.60
CA MET A 104 18.50 8.88 7.15
C MET A 104 19.82 9.49 7.65
N GLY A 105 20.37 10.49 6.93
CA GLY A 105 21.58 11.22 7.33
C GLY A 105 21.41 12.05 8.61
N GLU A 106 20.20 12.51 8.90
CA GLU A 106 19.86 13.20 10.17
C GLU A 106 19.64 12.21 11.35
N GLY A 107 19.77 10.90 11.09
CA GLY A 107 19.62 9.84 12.09
C GLY A 107 18.15 9.44 12.37
N ILE A 108 17.20 9.89 11.57
CA ILE A 108 15.78 9.50 11.68
C ILE A 108 15.56 8.23 10.86
N PRO A 109 15.12 7.11 11.46
CA PRO A 109 14.81 5.90 10.73
C PRO A 109 13.68 6.12 9.73
N VAL A 110 13.81 5.49 8.54
CA VAL A 110 12.77 5.55 7.50
C VAL A 110 12.26 4.16 7.16
N ILE A 111 10.95 3.99 7.21
CA ILE A 111 10.25 2.81 6.68
C ILE A 111 9.61 3.21 5.35
N LEU A 112 9.97 2.51 4.27
CA LEU A 112 9.24 2.62 3.01
C LEU A 112 8.09 1.62 2.99
N VAL A 113 6.93 2.06 2.50
CA VAL A 113 5.74 1.21 2.33
C VAL A 113 5.26 1.28 0.90
N ASP A 114 4.89 0.13 0.33
CA ASP A 114 4.37 -0.01 -1.03
C ASP A 114 5.40 0.30 -2.12
N ARG A 115 5.95 1.50 -2.15
CA ARG A 115 6.87 1.99 -3.18
C ARG A 115 8.28 2.15 -2.64
N LYS A 116 9.26 1.89 -3.50
CA LYS A 116 10.69 2.04 -3.18
C LYS A 116 11.24 3.35 -3.75
N THR A 117 12.40 3.74 -3.24
CA THR A 117 13.25 4.78 -3.82
C THR A 117 14.20 4.18 -4.85
N SER A 118 14.94 5.02 -5.59
CA SER A 118 15.96 4.58 -6.55
C SER A 118 17.20 3.98 -5.90
N THR A 119 17.34 4.06 -4.57
CA THR A 119 18.43 3.46 -3.79
C THR A 119 17.87 2.58 -2.67
N GLY A 120 18.69 1.63 -2.18
CA GLY A 120 18.35 0.77 -1.05
C GLY A 120 18.62 1.39 0.32
N ASN A 121 18.72 2.71 0.43
CA ASN A 121 19.05 3.42 1.67
C ASN A 121 17.77 3.76 2.47
N TYR A 122 17.28 2.80 3.23
CA TYR A 122 16.16 2.90 4.16
C TYR A 122 16.33 1.89 5.30
N THR A 123 15.63 2.12 6.41
CA THR A 123 15.69 1.25 7.59
C THR A 123 14.93 -0.05 7.36
N ALA A 124 13.70 0.04 6.84
CA ALA A 124 12.89 -1.13 6.48
C ALA A 124 12.00 -0.82 5.27
N PHE A 125 11.57 -1.88 4.57
CA PHE A 125 10.58 -1.83 3.50
C PHE A 125 9.47 -2.85 3.76
N ILE A 126 8.24 -2.45 3.44
CA ILE A 126 7.05 -3.29 3.52
C ILE A 126 6.25 -3.14 2.24
N GLY A 127 6.01 -4.21 1.53
CA GLY A 127 5.23 -4.21 0.30
C GLY A 127 5.10 -5.60 -0.29
N ALA A 128 4.30 -5.77 -1.34
CA ALA A 128 4.25 -7.01 -2.08
C ALA A 128 5.30 -7.03 -3.20
N ASP A 129 5.54 -8.19 -3.77
CA ASP A 129 6.40 -8.37 -4.94
C ASP A 129 5.61 -8.02 -6.21
N ASN A 130 5.72 -6.77 -6.66
CA ASN A 130 4.99 -6.27 -7.81
C ASN A 130 5.39 -6.94 -9.13
N TYR A 131 6.66 -7.34 -9.26
CA TYR A 131 7.09 -8.09 -10.43
C TYR A 131 6.44 -9.47 -10.47
N GLN A 132 6.41 -10.17 -9.35
CA GLN A 132 5.74 -11.46 -9.25
C GLN A 132 4.22 -11.34 -9.47
N ILE A 133 3.58 -10.27 -8.96
CA ILE A 133 2.16 -10.00 -9.24
C ILE A 133 1.94 -9.80 -10.73
N GLY A 134 2.76 -9.01 -11.41
CA GLY A 134 2.69 -8.85 -12.87
C GLY A 134 2.78 -10.16 -13.61
N ARG A 135 3.71 -11.04 -13.21
CA ARG A 135 3.81 -12.41 -13.76
C ARG A 135 2.55 -13.24 -13.52
N GLU A 136 2.00 -13.20 -12.31
CA GLU A 136 0.77 -13.94 -11.96
C GLU A 136 -0.43 -13.46 -12.79
N VAL A 137 -0.56 -12.14 -13.00
CA VAL A 137 -1.56 -11.56 -13.91
C VAL A 137 -1.36 -12.08 -15.34
N GLY A 138 -0.11 -12.11 -15.82
CA GLY A 138 0.23 -12.62 -17.13
C GLY A 138 -0.13 -14.10 -17.32
N LEU A 139 0.22 -14.95 -16.35
CA LEU A 139 -0.11 -16.36 -16.34
C LEU A 139 -1.63 -16.60 -16.29
N TYR A 140 -2.35 -15.80 -15.49
CA TYR A 140 -3.79 -15.85 -15.40
C TYR A 140 -4.44 -15.44 -16.73
N ALA A 141 -3.96 -14.34 -17.35
CA ALA A 141 -4.38 -13.88 -18.66
C ALA A 141 -4.13 -14.94 -19.75
N ALA A 142 -2.94 -15.54 -19.80
CA ALA A 142 -2.59 -16.59 -20.75
C ALA A 142 -3.51 -17.81 -20.63
N ASN A 143 -3.86 -18.20 -19.39
CA ASN A 143 -4.81 -19.28 -19.16
C ASN A 143 -6.23 -18.94 -19.65
N LEU A 144 -6.73 -17.73 -19.37
CA LEU A 144 -8.06 -17.28 -19.80
C LEU A 144 -8.18 -17.18 -21.33
N LEU A 145 -7.12 -16.71 -21.98
CA LEU A 145 -7.03 -16.50 -23.42
C LEU A 145 -6.56 -17.75 -24.19
N ASN A 146 -6.23 -18.85 -23.49
CA ASN A 146 -5.61 -20.05 -24.09
C ASN A 146 -4.33 -19.72 -24.89
N GLY A 147 -3.58 -18.70 -24.46
CA GLY A 147 -2.32 -18.27 -25.06
C GLY A 147 -2.45 -17.47 -26.36
N GLU A 148 -3.63 -16.92 -26.68
CA GLU A 148 -3.88 -16.15 -27.91
C GLU A 148 -4.86 -14.99 -27.64
N GLY A 149 -4.52 -13.75 -28.05
CA GLY A 149 -5.43 -12.60 -27.96
C GLY A 149 -4.74 -11.25 -27.94
N ASN A 150 -5.53 -10.23 -28.16
CA ASN A 150 -5.17 -8.82 -28.16
C ASN A 150 -5.41 -8.19 -26.78
N ILE A 151 -4.38 -7.63 -26.20
CA ILE A 151 -4.37 -7.11 -24.83
C ILE A 151 -4.15 -5.61 -24.86
N ILE A 152 -4.90 -4.89 -24.05
CA ILE A 152 -4.62 -3.50 -23.65
C ILE A 152 -4.06 -3.52 -22.24
N GLU A 153 -3.02 -2.73 -21.96
CA GLU A 153 -2.49 -2.52 -20.62
C GLU A 153 -2.69 -1.07 -20.19
N ILE A 154 -3.42 -0.85 -19.07
CA ILE A 154 -3.58 0.48 -18.47
C ILE A 154 -2.69 0.54 -17.24
N ARG A 155 -1.59 1.25 -17.38
CA ARG A 155 -0.49 1.31 -16.42
C ARG A 155 -0.73 2.34 -15.34
N GLY A 156 -0.07 2.14 -14.19
CA GLY A 156 -0.11 3.08 -13.07
C GLY A 156 0.63 4.39 -13.35
N LEU A 157 1.02 5.11 -12.29
CA LEU A 157 1.78 6.36 -12.40
C LEU A 157 3.19 6.08 -12.91
N GLU A 158 3.55 6.72 -14.01
CA GLU A 158 4.91 6.67 -14.57
C GLU A 158 5.96 7.05 -13.53
N GLY A 159 7.02 6.27 -13.42
CA GLY A 159 8.11 6.51 -12.45
C GLY A 159 7.85 5.95 -11.04
N SER A 160 6.71 5.36 -10.78
CA SER A 160 6.47 4.59 -9.55
C SER A 160 6.97 3.14 -9.70
N THR A 161 7.56 2.58 -8.63
CA THR A 161 8.12 1.21 -8.71
C THR A 161 7.06 0.13 -8.94
N PRO A 162 5.84 0.17 -8.34
CA PRO A 162 4.82 -0.83 -8.64
C PRO A 162 4.39 -0.85 -10.11
N GLU A 163 4.31 0.31 -10.76
CA GLU A 163 3.97 0.39 -12.17
C GLU A 163 5.02 -0.30 -13.04
N GLN A 164 6.31 0.02 -12.83
CA GLN A 164 7.42 -0.55 -13.60
C GLN A 164 7.55 -2.06 -13.40
N GLU A 165 7.44 -2.52 -12.14
CA GLU A 165 7.59 -3.92 -11.79
C GLU A 165 6.40 -4.77 -12.29
N ARG A 166 5.14 -4.28 -12.16
CA ARG A 166 3.94 -4.96 -12.70
C ARG A 166 4.02 -5.11 -14.21
N HIS A 167 4.37 -4.03 -14.92
CA HIS A 167 4.59 -4.08 -16.37
C HIS A 167 5.67 -5.08 -16.73
N ALA A 168 6.84 -5.03 -16.10
CA ALA A 168 7.96 -5.92 -16.40
C ALA A 168 7.60 -7.39 -16.19
N GLY A 169 6.90 -7.73 -15.11
CA GLY A 169 6.45 -9.09 -14.85
C GLY A 169 5.37 -9.56 -15.84
N PHE A 170 4.43 -8.68 -16.20
CA PHE A 170 3.35 -9.00 -17.13
C PHE A 170 3.88 -9.24 -18.55
N ILE A 171 4.69 -8.32 -19.07
CA ILE A 171 5.23 -8.43 -20.44
C ILE A 171 6.18 -9.62 -20.59
N GLU A 172 6.88 -10.03 -19.54
CA GLU A 172 7.70 -11.25 -19.57
C GLU A 172 6.85 -12.46 -19.94
N VAL A 173 5.71 -12.66 -19.24
CA VAL A 173 4.83 -13.80 -19.51
C VAL A 173 4.13 -13.67 -20.87
N VAL A 174 3.67 -12.48 -21.25
CA VAL A 174 3.04 -12.27 -22.56
C VAL A 174 4.01 -12.63 -23.69
N ASN A 175 5.29 -12.28 -23.56
CA ASN A 175 6.32 -12.60 -24.55
C ASN A 175 6.64 -14.11 -24.67
N GLU A 176 6.30 -14.93 -23.67
CA GLU A 176 6.39 -16.40 -23.77
C GLU A 176 5.32 -17.01 -24.69
N HIS A 177 4.25 -16.24 -25.02
CA HIS A 177 3.10 -16.69 -25.81
C HIS A 177 3.04 -15.95 -27.15
N ARG A 178 3.41 -16.64 -28.24
CA ARG A 178 3.58 -16.05 -29.59
C ARG A 178 2.33 -15.37 -30.16
N ASN A 179 1.15 -15.78 -29.72
CA ASN A 179 -0.14 -15.28 -30.20
C ASN A 179 -0.83 -14.33 -29.21
N MET A 180 -0.18 -13.98 -28.11
CA MET A 180 -0.64 -12.92 -27.20
C MET A 180 0.10 -11.63 -27.53
N HIS A 181 -0.64 -10.54 -27.68
CA HIS A 181 -0.07 -9.26 -28.08
C HIS A 181 -0.60 -8.13 -27.21
N ILE A 182 0.29 -7.39 -26.54
CA ILE A 182 -0.07 -6.07 -26.01
C ILE A 182 -0.11 -5.14 -27.24
N ILE A 183 -1.32 -4.85 -27.72
CA ILE A 183 -1.53 -4.03 -28.92
C ILE A 183 -1.46 -2.54 -28.63
N TYR A 184 -1.66 -2.16 -27.39
CA TYR A 184 -1.51 -0.80 -26.90
C TYR A 184 -1.35 -0.77 -25.38
N ASP A 185 -0.59 0.18 -24.87
CA ASP A 185 -0.51 0.51 -23.45
C ASP A 185 -0.61 2.03 -23.24
N ASP A 186 -1.13 2.44 -22.09
CA ASP A 186 -1.28 3.84 -21.71
C ASP A 186 -1.29 3.99 -20.18
N PHE A 187 -1.05 5.20 -19.69
CA PHE A 187 -1.03 5.50 -18.27
C PHE A 187 -2.40 6.00 -17.77
N GLY A 188 -2.96 5.30 -16.79
CA GLY A 188 -4.16 5.72 -16.05
C GLY A 188 -3.82 6.32 -14.68
N ASN A 189 -2.53 6.45 -14.35
CA ASN A 189 -1.98 7.16 -13.17
C ASN A 189 -2.64 6.78 -11.83
N TRP A 190 -3.16 5.56 -11.70
CA TRP A 190 -3.93 5.01 -10.58
C TRP A 190 -5.38 5.51 -10.47
N PHE A 191 -5.85 6.39 -11.36
CA PHE A 191 -7.15 7.03 -11.26
C PHE A 191 -8.18 6.44 -12.21
N ARG A 192 -9.38 6.18 -11.69
CA ARG A 192 -10.56 5.69 -12.44
C ARG A 192 -10.89 6.58 -13.62
N LYS A 193 -10.88 7.90 -13.39
CA LYS A 193 -11.23 8.88 -14.43
C LYS A 193 -10.25 8.84 -15.59
N GLU A 194 -8.96 8.85 -15.31
CA GLU A 194 -7.90 8.86 -16.33
C GLU A 194 -7.90 7.57 -17.14
N ALA A 195 -8.00 6.42 -16.45
CA ALA A 195 -8.14 5.13 -17.13
C ALA A 195 -9.40 5.03 -18.02
N LYS A 196 -10.52 5.63 -17.57
CA LYS A 196 -11.73 5.71 -18.38
C LYS A 196 -11.54 6.57 -19.64
N GLU A 197 -10.91 7.73 -19.49
CA GLU A 197 -10.62 8.66 -20.61
C GLU A 197 -9.67 7.98 -21.61
N SER A 198 -8.57 7.39 -21.13
CA SER A 198 -7.64 6.61 -21.95
C SER A 198 -8.35 5.47 -22.69
N MET A 199 -9.14 4.65 -21.99
CA MET A 199 -9.87 3.55 -22.64
C MET A 199 -10.89 4.04 -23.66
N GLN A 200 -11.54 5.19 -23.44
CA GLN A 200 -12.43 5.80 -24.45
C GLN A 200 -11.69 6.18 -25.72
N ASP A 201 -10.46 6.69 -25.60
CA ASP A 201 -9.62 7.03 -26.75
C ASP A 201 -9.13 5.78 -27.47
N ILE A 202 -8.69 4.76 -26.73
CA ILE A 202 -8.28 3.46 -27.28
C ILE A 202 -9.40 2.84 -28.13
N LEU A 203 -10.65 2.87 -27.64
CA LEU A 203 -11.82 2.33 -28.34
C LEU A 203 -12.23 3.11 -29.61
N ASN A 204 -11.58 4.24 -29.92
CA ASN A 204 -11.72 4.89 -31.23
C ASN A 204 -10.81 4.28 -32.31
N HIS A 205 -9.80 3.49 -31.90
CA HIS A 205 -8.76 2.95 -32.78
C HIS A 205 -8.71 1.43 -32.78
N PHE A 206 -9.18 0.78 -31.71
CA PHE A 206 -9.16 -0.67 -31.52
C PHE A 206 -10.54 -1.20 -31.17
N ASP A 207 -11.04 -2.18 -31.88
CA ASP A 207 -12.35 -2.85 -31.66
C ASP A 207 -12.21 -4.34 -31.37
N ASP A 208 -11.03 -4.94 -31.64
CA ASP A 208 -10.71 -6.34 -31.41
C ASP A 208 -9.80 -6.46 -30.17
N ILE A 209 -10.41 -6.41 -28.99
CA ILE A 209 -9.72 -6.47 -27.69
C ILE A 209 -10.26 -7.67 -26.93
N ASP A 210 -9.40 -8.58 -26.52
CA ASP A 210 -9.76 -9.77 -25.75
C ASP A 210 -9.65 -9.57 -24.25
N LEU A 211 -8.65 -8.77 -23.81
CA LEU A 211 -8.37 -8.52 -22.41
C LEU A 211 -7.83 -7.11 -22.17
N VAL A 212 -8.23 -6.51 -21.05
CA VAL A 212 -7.63 -5.29 -20.51
C VAL A 212 -7.03 -5.60 -19.13
N PHE A 213 -5.73 -5.40 -18.99
CA PHE A 213 -5.05 -5.41 -17.70
C PHE A 213 -4.89 -3.96 -17.21
N ALA A 214 -5.53 -3.63 -16.11
CA ALA A 214 -5.35 -2.36 -15.40
C ALA A 214 -4.53 -2.59 -14.13
N HIS A 215 -3.53 -1.74 -13.90
CA HIS A 215 -2.59 -1.92 -12.79
C HIS A 215 -3.22 -1.75 -11.40
N ASN A 216 -4.48 -1.26 -11.29
CA ASN A 216 -5.27 -1.34 -10.06
C ASN A 216 -6.78 -1.44 -10.34
N ASP A 217 -7.56 -1.71 -9.30
CA ASP A 217 -9.01 -1.90 -9.40
C ASP A 217 -9.76 -0.61 -9.76
N GLU A 218 -9.30 0.55 -9.29
CA GLU A 218 -9.89 1.83 -9.66
C GLU A 218 -9.80 2.08 -11.17
N MET A 219 -8.66 1.81 -11.76
CA MET A 219 -8.49 1.90 -13.22
C MET A 219 -9.30 0.83 -13.94
N ALA A 220 -9.34 -0.41 -13.42
CA ALA A 220 -10.18 -1.49 -13.98
C ALA A 220 -11.66 -1.11 -14.04
N ILE A 221 -12.17 -0.45 -13.00
CA ILE A 221 -13.54 0.08 -12.99
C ILE A 221 -13.72 1.17 -14.04
N GLY A 222 -12.75 2.08 -14.19
CA GLY A 222 -12.75 3.11 -15.23
C GLY A 222 -12.80 2.51 -16.64
N VAL A 223 -12.01 1.47 -16.89
CA VAL A 223 -12.02 0.68 -18.14
C VAL A 223 -13.42 0.09 -18.37
N TYR A 224 -14.00 -0.58 -17.38
CA TYR A 224 -15.36 -1.13 -17.49
C TYR A 224 -16.40 -0.07 -17.86
N GLU A 225 -16.36 1.09 -17.21
CA GLU A 225 -17.26 2.20 -17.53
C GLU A 225 -17.13 2.69 -18.97
N ALA A 226 -15.90 2.79 -19.51
CA ALA A 226 -15.66 3.16 -20.89
C ALA A 226 -16.22 2.12 -21.87
N LEU A 227 -15.93 0.84 -21.63
CA LEU A 227 -16.40 -0.28 -22.43
C LEU A 227 -17.93 -0.34 -22.47
N LYS A 228 -18.61 -0.17 -21.33
CA LYS A 228 -20.08 -0.16 -21.25
C LYS A 228 -20.73 0.94 -22.09
N LEU A 229 -20.04 2.05 -22.30
CA LEU A 229 -20.57 3.16 -23.11
C LEU A 229 -20.43 2.93 -24.63
N LYS A 230 -19.37 2.24 -25.06
CA LYS A 230 -19.01 2.14 -26.48
C LYS A 230 -19.18 0.74 -27.07
N THR A 231 -19.05 -0.33 -26.29
CA THR A 231 -19.06 -1.70 -26.78
C THR A 231 -20.47 -2.27 -26.82
N LYS A 232 -20.86 -2.81 -28.00
CA LYS A 232 -22.11 -3.56 -28.17
C LYS A 232 -21.77 -5.05 -28.23
N GLY A 233 -22.12 -5.81 -27.20
CA GLY A 233 -21.85 -7.25 -27.17
C GLY A 233 -21.06 -7.69 -25.94
N LYS A 234 -20.25 -8.74 -26.09
CA LYS A 234 -19.40 -9.26 -25.02
C LYS A 234 -18.27 -8.28 -24.77
N LEU A 235 -18.03 -7.93 -23.50
CA LEU A 235 -16.88 -7.14 -23.11
C LEU A 235 -15.62 -8.01 -23.09
N PRO A 236 -14.42 -7.42 -23.31
CA PRO A 236 -13.16 -8.08 -23.03
C PRO A 236 -13.06 -8.46 -21.55
N VAL A 237 -12.18 -9.39 -21.23
CA VAL A 237 -11.80 -9.70 -19.85
C VAL A 237 -11.14 -8.48 -19.21
N ILE A 238 -11.48 -8.18 -17.96
CA ILE A 238 -10.91 -7.06 -17.21
C ILE A 238 -10.20 -7.60 -15.97
N LEU A 239 -8.90 -7.33 -15.85
CA LEU A 239 -8.09 -7.70 -14.70
C LEU A 239 -7.64 -6.44 -13.95
N GLY A 240 -7.68 -6.50 -12.60
CA GLY A 240 -7.24 -5.44 -11.71
C GLY A 240 -6.27 -5.95 -10.64
N ILE A 241 -5.81 -5.06 -9.79
CA ILE A 241 -5.00 -5.34 -8.60
C ILE A 241 -5.52 -4.45 -7.48
N ASP A 242 -5.48 -4.87 -6.27
CA ASP A 242 -5.68 -4.34 -4.93
C ASP A 242 -6.56 -5.25 -4.10
N ALA A 243 -7.71 -5.68 -4.63
CA ALA A 243 -8.70 -6.51 -3.95
C ALA A 243 -9.14 -5.92 -2.59
N LEU A 244 -9.44 -4.60 -2.55
CA LEU A 244 -10.01 -4.02 -1.33
C LEU A 244 -11.37 -4.65 -1.00
N SER A 245 -11.63 -4.87 0.30
CA SER A 245 -12.88 -5.45 0.78
C SER A 245 -14.02 -4.44 0.94
N SER A 246 -13.76 -3.13 0.78
CA SER A 246 -14.77 -2.08 0.89
C SER A 246 -15.94 -2.30 -0.08
N PRO A 247 -17.12 -1.67 0.15
CA PRO A 247 -18.28 -1.82 -0.73
C PRO A 247 -18.03 -1.46 -2.20
N ASP A 248 -17.11 -0.55 -2.47
CA ASP A 248 -16.67 -0.17 -3.81
C ASP A 248 -15.34 -0.82 -4.23
N GLY A 249 -14.77 -1.68 -3.39
CA GLY A 249 -13.49 -2.31 -3.62
C GLY A 249 -13.53 -3.45 -4.64
N GLY A 250 -12.35 -3.86 -5.08
CA GLY A 250 -12.17 -4.86 -6.14
C GLY A 250 -12.85 -6.19 -5.88
N ILE A 251 -12.84 -6.68 -4.63
CA ILE A 251 -13.56 -7.95 -4.30
C ILE A 251 -15.05 -7.82 -4.62
N GLN A 252 -15.68 -6.70 -4.24
CA GLN A 252 -17.10 -6.47 -4.54
C GLN A 252 -17.32 -6.33 -6.05
N LYS A 253 -16.41 -5.71 -6.78
CA LYS A 253 -16.50 -5.54 -8.24
C LYS A 253 -16.33 -6.85 -8.99
N VAL A 254 -15.57 -7.80 -8.47
CA VAL A 254 -15.52 -9.17 -8.98
C VAL A 254 -16.86 -9.90 -8.76
N ILE A 255 -17.47 -9.76 -7.57
CA ILE A 255 -18.77 -10.35 -7.25
C ILE A 255 -19.86 -9.79 -8.18
N GLU A 256 -19.82 -8.51 -8.51
CA GLU A 256 -20.74 -7.81 -9.41
C GLU A 256 -20.49 -8.11 -10.90
N GLY A 257 -19.34 -8.68 -11.26
CA GLY A 257 -18.94 -8.95 -12.63
C GLY A 257 -18.52 -7.69 -13.40
N VAL A 258 -18.02 -6.68 -12.69
CA VAL A 258 -17.39 -5.48 -13.24
C VAL A 258 -15.94 -5.77 -13.61
N ILE A 259 -15.24 -6.51 -12.78
CA ILE A 259 -13.88 -7.01 -12.97
C ILE A 259 -13.96 -8.53 -13.00
N ASP A 260 -13.22 -9.20 -13.88
CA ASP A 260 -13.20 -10.66 -13.97
C ASP A 260 -12.33 -11.29 -12.89
N ALA A 261 -11.18 -10.69 -12.59
CA ALA A 261 -10.34 -11.04 -11.45
C ALA A 261 -9.51 -9.83 -10.98
N THR A 262 -9.18 -9.84 -9.69
CA THR A 262 -8.23 -8.90 -9.09
C THR A 262 -7.19 -9.66 -8.27
N PHE A 263 -6.03 -9.07 -8.06
CA PHE A 263 -4.93 -9.67 -7.31
C PHE A 263 -4.72 -8.90 -6.01
N MET A 264 -4.74 -9.61 -4.88
CA MET A 264 -4.60 -8.99 -3.57
C MET A 264 -3.30 -8.21 -3.47
N TYR A 265 -3.41 -6.98 -3.01
CA TYR A 265 -2.30 -6.10 -2.70
C TYR A 265 -2.51 -5.48 -1.31
N PRO A 266 -2.05 -6.17 -0.24
CA PRO A 266 -2.26 -5.68 1.12
C PRO A 266 -1.57 -4.35 1.35
N THR A 267 -2.17 -3.46 2.11
CA THR A 267 -1.67 -2.10 2.34
C THR A 267 -0.39 -2.07 3.18
N GLY A 268 -0.23 -3.03 4.10
CA GLY A 268 0.90 -3.09 5.02
C GLY A 268 0.87 -2.04 6.13
N GLY A 269 -0.22 -1.30 6.30
CA GLY A 269 -0.32 -0.22 7.29
C GLY A 269 -0.13 -0.68 8.73
N GLU A 270 -0.80 -1.77 9.12
CA GLU A 270 -0.60 -2.39 10.43
C GLU A 270 0.85 -2.82 10.64
N LYS A 271 1.42 -3.52 9.66
CA LYS A 271 2.80 -4.02 9.73
C LYS A 271 3.82 -2.89 9.84
N ALA A 272 3.58 -1.75 9.19
CA ALA A 272 4.45 -0.59 9.26
C ALA A 272 4.55 -0.04 10.69
N ILE A 273 3.44 0.05 11.41
CA ILE A 273 3.43 0.50 12.80
C ILE A 273 4.08 -0.52 13.72
N GLN A 274 3.85 -1.82 13.54
CA GLN A 274 4.51 -2.88 14.31
C GLN A 274 6.03 -2.82 14.17
N ILE A 275 6.53 -2.67 12.92
CA ILE A 275 7.96 -2.55 12.65
C ILE A 275 8.49 -1.22 13.21
N ALA A 276 7.79 -0.11 13.05
CA ALA A 276 8.18 1.19 13.62
C ALA A 276 8.31 1.09 15.15
N TYR A 277 7.35 0.47 15.82
CA TYR A 277 7.41 0.26 17.27
C TYR A 277 8.61 -0.59 17.67
N ASN A 278 8.94 -1.65 16.91
CA ASN A 278 10.11 -2.47 17.16
C ASN A 278 11.42 -1.68 16.99
N ILE A 279 11.57 -0.89 15.93
CA ILE A 279 12.73 -0.02 15.69
C ILE A 279 12.92 0.95 16.85
N LEU A 280 11.85 1.68 17.23
CA LEU A 280 11.90 2.70 18.28
C LEU A 280 12.17 2.12 19.69
N ASN A 281 11.88 0.84 19.91
CA ASN A 281 12.14 0.14 21.15
C ASN A 281 13.39 -0.79 21.07
N HIS A 282 14.23 -0.63 20.05
CA HIS A 282 15.44 -1.42 19.85
C HIS A 282 15.20 -2.94 19.82
N LYS A 283 14.04 -3.37 19.35
CA LYS A 283 13.67 -4.78 19.15
C LYS A 283 14.08 -5.25 17.74
N ALA A 284 14.17 -6.55 17.56
CA ALA A 284 14.44 -7.14 16.26
C ALA A 284 13.31 -6.86 15.26
N PHE A 285 13.67 -6.59 14.01
CA PHE A 285 12.76 -6.40 12.88
C PHE A 285 13.39 -6.92 11.59
N GLU A 286 12.56 -7.18 10.59
CA GLU A 286 13.01 -7.56 9.24
C GLU A 286 13.22 -6.31 8.40
N LYS A 287 14.34 -6.25 7.65
CA LYS A 287 14.61 -5.12 6.75
C LYS A 287 13.64 -5.12 5.57
N GLU A 288 13.29 -6.28 5.04
CA GLU A 288 12.34 -6.45 3.93
C GLU A 288 11.19 -7.34 4.40
N THR A 289 9.97 -6.84 4.32
CA THR A 289 8.76 -7.61 4.60
C THR A 289 7.94 -7.70 3.32
N VAL A 290 7.87 -8.90 2.73
CA VAL A 290 7.06 -9.15 1.54
C VAL A 290 5.66 -9.60 1.96
N LEU A 291 4.65 -8.86 1.55
CA LEU A 291 3.25 -9.15 1.83
C LEU A 291 2.73 -10.21 0.85
N HIS A 292 1.92 -11.11 1.36
CA HIS A 292 1.36 -12.20 0.56
C HIS A 292 0.26 -11.71 -0.38
N THR A 293 0.28 -12.20 -1.61
CA THR A 293 -0.71 -11.93 -2.66
C THR A 293 -1.49 -13.19 -3.02
N ALA A 294 -2.68 -13.03 -3.58
CA ALA A 294 -3.51 -14.12 -4.09
C ALA A 294 -4.50 -13.59 -5.13
N VAL A 295 -4.85 -14.42 -6.11
CA VAL A 295 -5.89 -14.06 -7.07
C VAL A 295 -7.28 -14.15 -6.43
N VAL A 296 -8.12 -13.18 -6.73
CA VAL A 296 -9.54 -13.11 -6.35
C VAL A 296 -10.37 -13.07 -7.62
N ASP A 297 -11.11 -14.14 -7.87
CA ASP A 297 -12.01 -14.28 -9.02
C ASP A 297 -13.41 -14.74 -8.59
N LYS A 298 -14.28 -15.00 -9.56
CA LYS A 298 -15.69 -15.41 -9.31
C LYS A 298 -15.81 -16.67 -8.45
N THR A 299 -14.79 -17.52 -8.38
CA THR A 299 -14.83 -18.78 -7.64
C THR A 299 -14.60 -18.59 -6.15
N ASN A 300 -13.84 -17.58 -5.75
CA ASN A 300 -13.42 -17.38 -4.35
C ASN A 300 -13.82 -16.01 -3.75
N ALA A 301 -14.17 -15.01 -4.55
CA ALA A 301 -14.43 -13.64 -4.10
C ALA A 301 -15.43 -13.54 -2.92
N ARG A 302 -16.52 -14.32 -2.96
CA ARG A 302 -17.53 -14.29 -1.89
C ARG A 302 -16.99 -14.83 -0.56
N VAL A 303 -16.15 -15.87 -0.62
CA VAL A 303 -15.55 -16.47 0.59
C VAL A 303 -14.54 -15.50 1.18
N ILE A 304 -13.68 -14.93 0.33
CA ILE A 304 -12.66 -13.94 0.76
C ILE A 304 -13.35 -12.72 1.38
N LYS A 305 -14.41 -12.19 0.76
CA LYS A 305 -15.16 -11.06 1.30
C LYS A 305 -15.69 -11.33 2.72
N LEU A 306 -16.27 -12.51 2.95
CA LEU A 306 -16.76 -12.88 4.28
C LEU A 306 -15.66 -12.98 5.33
N GLN A 307 -14.44 -13.32 4.93
CA GLN A 307 -13.27 -13.41 5.83
C GLN A 307 -12.71 -12.02 6.16
N THR A 308 -12.76 -11.07 5.23
CA THR A 308 -12.23 -9.71 5.43
C THR A 308 -13.22 -8.78 6.13
N ASP A 309 -14.51 -9.08 6.13
CA ASP A 309 -15.56 -8.28 6.81
C ASP A 309 -15.72 -8.67 8.31
N GLN A 310 -14.95 -9.63 8.83
CA GLN A 310 -14.91 -10.05 10.25
C GLN A 310 -13.83 -9.32 11.03
#